data_9923463eb499b89c0d5ad4fed48a9a93
#
_entry.id   9923463eb499b89c0d5ad4fed48a9a93
#
_cell.length_a   1.000
_cell.length_b   1.000
_cell.length_c   1.000
_cell.angle_alpha   90.00
_cell.angle_beta   90.00
_cell.angle_gamma   90.00
#
_symmetry.space_group_name_H-M   'P 1'
#
loop_
_entity.id
_entity.type
_entity.pdbx_description
1 polymer ?
#
loop_
_entity_poly.entity_id
_entity_poly.type
_entity_poly.pdbx_seq_one_letter_code
_entity_poly.pdbx_strand_id
1 'polypeptide(L)'
;QDLNNGQFDKFIHDATFQNFKKIKPFTKVEFKFPLTVLVGANGGGKSSILHALWGMPLSYSTNRFWFSTPIDPINEESAGKPNVPRYWYTHYIKIINQQVQTRKVKGKKSNGYWEPSAPTINDGMAKMPIPTKTNKTFMSKSGDRWTAVQRAPHYINTKSETSAFDRFFYHTELTKIGAKQDFFIRRSGKLRNAIHNNSPSVRIGAGVFAVESVEISPENLKIINRILGKHYKSAKK
;
A
#
# COMPACT_ATOMS: atom_id res chain seq x y z
N GLN A 1 22.42 -18.29 -14.44
CA GLN A 1 23.10 -18.28 -13.10
C GLN A 1 22.59 -17.15 -12.21
N ASP A 2 22.41 -15.93 -12.73
CA ASP A 2 21.93 -14.78 -11.95
C ASP A 2 20.48 -14.97 -11.41
N LEU A 3 19.68 -15.76 -12.09
CA LEU A 3 18.29 -16.07 -11.69
C LEU A 3 18.22 -16.85 -10.37
N ASN A 4 19.14 -17.80 -10.18
CA ASN A 4 19.11 -18.68 -9.01
C ASN A 4 19.72 -18.02 -7.76
N ASN A 5 20.56 -17.01 -7.95
CA ASN A 5 21.29 -16.34 -6.85
C ASN A 5 20.60 -15.05 -6.38
N GLY A 6 19.45 -14.69 -6.94
CA GLY A 6 18.75 -13.46 -6.55
C GLY A 6 19.50 -12.17 -6.92
N GLN A 7 20.42 -12.22 -7.86
CA GLN A 7 21.25 -11.09 -8.30
C GLN A 7 20.65 -10.35 -9.49
N PHE A 8 19.32 -10.29 -9.56
CA PHE A 8 18.61 -9.48 -10.54
C PHE A 8 18.66 -8.02 -10.17
N ASP A 9 19.21 -7.20 -11.07
CA ASP A 9 19.18 -5.76 -10.90
C ASP A 9 17.72 -5.27 -10.71
N LYS A 10 17.52 -4.45 -9.69
CA LYS A 10 16.21 -3.87 -9.34
C LYS A 10 15.12 -4.89 -8.95
N PHE A 11 15.46 -6.14 -8.71
CA PHE A 11 14.49 -7.11 -8.20
C PHE A 11 14.27 -6.89 -6.69
N ILE A 12 13.00 -6.91 -6.28
CA ILE A 12 12.62 -6.85 -4.87
C ILE A 12 12.57 -8.28 -4.33
N HIS A 13 13.49 -8.60 -3.44
CA HIS A 13 13.63 -9.94 -2.86
C HIS A 13 12.67 -10.23 -1.75
N ASP A 14 12.48 -9.25 -0.89
CA ASP A 14 11.59 -9.38 0.26
C ASP A 14 11.03 -8.02 0.68
N ALA A 15 9.98 -8.07 1.48
CA ALA A 15 9.44 -6.91 2.14
C ALA A 15 8.94 -7.28 3.54
N THR A 16 9.18 -6.40 4.50
CA THR A 16 8.69 -6.51 5.88
C THR A 16 7.77 -5.36 6.20
N PHE A 17 6.66 -5.65 6.90
CA PHE A 17 5.58 -4.73 7.15
C PHE A 17 5.42 -4.46 8.64
N GLN A 18 5.20 -3.20 9.01
CA GLN A 18 4.94 -2.77 10.36
C GLN A 18 3.75 -1.80 10.41
N ASN A 19 2.75 -2.11 11.23
CA ASN A 19 1.49 -1.35 11.34
C ASN A 19 0.82 -1.10 9.98
N PHE A 20 0.86 -2.10 9.10
CA PHE A 20 0.42 -2.00 7.73
C PHE A 20 -0.92 -2.70 7.54
N LYS A 21 -2.01 -1.95 7.66
CA LYS A 21 -3.40 -2.47 7.60
C LYS A 21 -3.58 -3.65 8.58
N LYS A 22 -4.10 -4.78 8.09
CA LYS A 22 -4.33 -6.00 8.90
C LYS A 22 -3.16 -6.99 8.85
N ILE A 23 -2.04 -6.61 8.26
CA ILE A 23 -0.85 -7.47 8.23
C ILE A 23 -0.23 -7.48 9.64
N LYS A 24 0.04 -8.68 10.14
CA LYS A 24 0.70 -8.85 11.43
C LYS A 24 2.05 -8.09 11.44
N PRO A 25 2.35 -7.34 12.51
CA PRO A 25 3.63 -6.64 12.62
C PRO A 25 4.83 -7.55 12.37
N PHE A 26 5.84 -7.02 11.70
CA PHE A 26 7.07 -7.71 11.29
C PHE A 26 6.86 -8.92 10.36
N THR A 27 5.70 -9.04 9.72
CA THR A 27 5.52 -10.04 8.67
C THR A 27 6.48 -9.76 7.52
N LYS A 28 7.37 -10.72 7.26
CA LYS A 28 8.27 -10.72 6.11
C LYS A 28 7.68 -11.58 5.00
N VAL A 29 7.68 -11.07 3.78
CA VAL A 29 7.26 -11.77 2.57
C VAL A 29 8.44 -11.82 1.61
N GLU A 30 8.80 -13.02 1.18
CA GLU A 30 9.85 -13.24 0.19
C GLU A 30 9.24 -13.40 -1.20
N PHE A 31 9.87 -12.79 -2.19
CA PHE A 31 9.45 -12.84 -3.59
C PHE A 31 10.41 -13.71 -4.39
N LYS A 32 9.86 -14.66 -5.11
CA LYS A 32 10.61 -15.59 -5.96
C LYS A 32 10.43 -15.20 -7.43
N PHE A 33 11.48 -15.25 -8.19
CA PHE A 33 11.42 -15.07 -9.64
C PHE A 33 11.18 -16.44 -10.31
N PRO A 34 10.44 -16.53 -11.40
CA PRO A 34 9.70 -15.44 -12.09
C PRO A 34 8.33 -15.15 -11.51
N LEU A 35 7.82 -15.99 -10.62
CA LEU A 35 6.46 -15.93 -10.11
C LEU A 35 6.43 -16.10 -8.60
N THR A 36 5.62 -15.27 -7.95
CA THR A 36 5.25 -15.44 -6.54
C THR A 36 3.74 -15.44 -6.42
N VAL A 37 3.18 -16.48 -5.81
CA VAL A 37 1.74 -16.59 -5.58
C VAL A 37 1.42 -16.34 -4.12
N LEU A 38 0.54 -15.38 -3.84
CA LEU A 38 0.06 -15.08 -2.49
C LEU A 38 -1.28 -15.79 -2.26
N VAL A 39 -1.28 -16.75 -1.36
CA VAL A 39 -2.48 -17.51 -0.99
C VAL A 39 -2.88 -17.25 0.46
N GLY A 40 -4.16 -17.42 0.78
CA GLY A 40 -4.67 -17.22 2.13
C GLY A 40 -6.14 -16.79 2.14
N ALA A 41 -6.74 -16.73 3.34
CA ALA A 41 -8.13 -16.34 3.55
C ALA A 41 -8.43 -14.92 3.06
N ASN A 42 -9.71 -14.66 2.76
CA ASN A 42 -10.18 -13.31 2.45
C ASN A 42 -9.94 -12.36 3.64
N GLY A 43 -9.47 -11.15 3.34
CA GLY A 43 -9.09 -10.20 4.38
C GLY A 43 -7.69 -10.44 4.99
N GLY A 44 -6.95 -11.47 4.58
CA GLY A 44 -5.61 -11.81 5.08
C GLY A 44 -4.47 -10.90 4.62
N GLY A 45 -4.76 -9.78 3.95
CA GLY A 45 -3.72 -8.79 3.59
C GLY A 45 -3.06 -9.01 2.21
N LYS A 46 -3.45 -10.02 1.41
CA LYS A 46 -2.84 -10.30 0.10
C LYS A 46 -2.82 -9.08 -0.83
N SER A 47 -3.96 -8.44 -1.02
CA SER A 47 -4.04 -7.21 -1.84
C SER A 47 -3.24 -6.06 -1.23
N SER A 48 -3.14 -5.99 0.10
CA SER A 48 -2.34 -4.98 0.77
C SER A 48 -0.85 -5.13 0.47
N ILE A 49 -0.35 -6.37 0.38
CA ILE A 49 1.02 -6.66 -0.04
C ILE A 49 1.25 -6.23 -1.49
N LEU A 50 0.33 -6.53 -2.41
CA LEU A 50 0.42 -6.11 -3.81
C LEU A 50 0.39 -4.58 -3.95
N HIS A 51 -0.45 -3.90 -3.18
CA HIS A 51 -0.52 -2.44 -3.13
C HIS A 51 0.79 -1.81 -2.61
N ALA A 52 1.41 -2.44 -1.61
CA ALA A 52 2.71 -2.01 -1.14
C ALA A 52 3.79 -2.20 -2.20
N LEU A 53 3.85 -3.37 -2.85
CA LEU A 53 4.78 -3.65 -3.95
C LEU A 53 4.68 -2.60 -5.06
N TRP A 54 3.45 -2.23 -5.44
CA TRP A 54 3.25 -1.16 -6.42
C TRP A 54 3.80 0.19 -5.93
N GLY A 55 3.71 0.46 -4.64
CA GLY A 55 4.19 1.71 -4.02
C GLY A 55 5.69 1.73 -3.68
N MET A 56 6.41 0.62 -3.79
CA MET A 56 7.83 0.52 -3.42
C MET A 56 8.77 1.29 -4.34
N PRO A 57 8.62 1.28 -5.68
CA PRO A 57 9.55 1.96 -6.57
C PRO A 57 9.59 3.48 -6.39
N LEU A 58 10.65 4.06 -6.91
CA LEU A 58 10.84 5.51 -6.94
C LEU A 58 9.69 6.17 -7.71
N SER A 59 9.20 7.30 -7.22
CA SER A 59 8.06 8.06 -7.76
C SER A 59 6.69 7.37 -7.63
N TYR A 60 6.61 6.18 -7.05
CA TYR A 60 5.36 5.51 -6.71
C TYR A 60 5.09 5.58 -5.21
N SER A 61 3.83 5.52 -4.83
CA SER A 61 3.45 5.59 -3.42
C SER A 61 2.25 4.72 -3.12
N THR A 62 2.34 3.98 -2.05
CA THR A 62 1.27 3.15 -1.50
C THR A 62 0.02 3.95 -1.16
N ASN A 63 0.16 5.27 -1.02
CA ASN A 63 -0.92 6.18 -0.74
C ASN A 63 -2.11 6.05 -1.71
N ARG A 64 -1.85 5.70 -2.95
CA ARG A 64 -2.91 5.40 -3.94
C ARG A 64 -3.94 4.40 -3.42
N PHE A 65 -3.53 3.47 -2.56
CA PHE A 65 -4.35 2.38 -2.01
C PHE A 65 -4.55 2.51 -0.50
N TRP A 66 -4.07 3.61 0.11
CA TRP A 66 -4.12 3.83 1.55
C TRP A 66 -5.23 4.81 1.89
N PHE A 67 -6.39 4.28 2.21
CA PHE A 67 -7.53 5.06 2.66
C PHE A 67 -8.28 4.31 3.74
N SER A 68 -8.91 5.06 4.62
CA SER A 68 -9.69 4.59 5.75
C SER A 68 -11.16 4.95 5.55
N THR A 69 -12.02 4.07 5.99
CA THR A 69 -13.46 4.35 6.08
C THR A 69 -13.95 4.08 7.50
N PRO A 70 -15.11 4.61 7.92
CA PRO A 70 -15.67 4.27 9.23
C PRO A 70 -15.90 2.77 9.42
N ILE A 71 -16.14 2.04 8.31
CA ILE A 71 -16.39 0.59 8.33
C ILE A 71 -15.08 -0.21 8.37
N ASP A 72 -14.01 0.29 7.76
CA ASP A 72 -12.68 -0.35 7.77
C ASP A 72 -11.62 0.70 8.13
N PRO A 73 -11.57 1.09 9.41
CA PRO A 73 -10.58 2.05 9.88
C PRO A 73 -9.20 1.43 9.83
N ILE A 74 -8.22 2.21 9.40
CA ILE A 74 -6.81 1.84 9.40
C ILE A 74 -6.03 2.84 10.24
N ASN A 75 -4.84 2.43 10.71
CA ASN A 75 -3.96 3.34 11.43
C ASN A 75 -3.53 4.49 10.49
N GLU A 76 -3.87 5.72 10.86
CA GLU A 76 -3.56 6.93 10.10
C GLU A 76 -2.40 7.74 10.70
N GLU A 77 -1.70 7.21 11.71
CA GLU A 77 -0.54 7.88 12.25
C GLU A 77 0.49 8.19 11.14
N SER A 78 1.20 9.28 11.32
CA SER A 78 2.19 9.75 10.35
C SER A 78 3.60 9.76 10.94
N ALA A 79 4.59 9.98 10.12
CA ALA A 79 6.00 10.00 10.50
C ALA A 79 6.25 10.84 11.76
N GLY A 80 7.06 10.30 12.68
CA GLY A 80 7.34 10.87 14.00
C GLY A 80 6.47 10.32 15.12
N LYS A 81 5.48 9.48 14.85
CA LYS A 81 4.70 8.73 15.84
C LYS A 81 5.19 7.28 15.95
N PRO A 82 5.08 6.65 17.12
CA PRO A 82 5.65 5.30 17.34
C PRO A 82 5.01 4.23 16.46
N ASN A 83 3.71 4.35 16.19
CA ASN A 83 2.93 3.37 15.46
C ASN A 83 2.72 3.75 13.98
N VAL A 84 3.57 4.61 13.42
CA VAL A 84 3.45 4.99 12.01
C VAL A 84 3.47 3.76 11.09
N PRO A 85 2.52 3.66 10.15
CA PRO A 85 2.54 2.62 9.13
C PRO A 85 3.79 2.72 8.28
N ARG A 86 4.49 1.60 8.12
CA ARG A 86 5.75 1.53 7.39
C ARG A 86 6.02 0.15 6.86
N TYR A 87 6.91 0.09 5.88
CA TYR A 87 7.51 -1.14 5.39
C TYR A 87 8.92 -0.86 4.91
N TRP A 88 9.72 -1.90 4.83
CA TRP A 88 11.02 -1.87 4.17
C TRP A 88 11.17 -3.11 3.31
N TYR A 89 11.97 -2.99 2.27
CA TYR A 89 12.18 -4.04 1.29
C TYR A 89 13.64 -4.11 0.88
N THR A 90 14.05 -5.31 0.50
CA THR A 90 15.40 -5.57 0.00
C THR A 90 15.37 -5.65 -1.51
N HIS A 91 16.29 -4.94 -2.18
CA HIS A 91 16.51 -5.06 -3.61
C HIS A 91 18.00 -5.10 -3.95
N TYR A 92 18.31 -5.65 -5.12
CA TYR A 92 19.67 -5.79 -5.57
C TYR A 92 20.09 -4.63 -6.49
N ILE A 93 21.29 -4.12 -6.29
CA ILE A 93 21.92 -3.11 -7.14
C ILE A 93 23.14 -3.76 -7.80
N LYS A 94 23.02 -4.09 -9.08
CA LYS A 94 24.05 -4.83 -9.84
C LYS A 94 25.39 -4.11 -9.90
N ILE A 95 25.37 -2.79 -10.08
CA ILE A 95 26.58 -1.96 -10.24
C ILE A 95 27.50 -2.04 -9.02
N ILE A 96 26.95 -2.12 -7.82
CA ILE A 96 27.71 -2.23 -6.57
C ILE A 96 27.73 -3.65 -6.02
N ASN A 97 27.11 -4.61 -6.74
CA ASN A 97 27.01 -6.02 -6.35
C ASN A 97 26.47 -6.20 -4.92
N GLN A 98 25.42 -5.48 -4.56
CA GLN A 98 24.93 -5.45 -3.18
C GLN A 98 23.40 -5.49 -3.10
N GLN A 99 22.89 -6.24 -2.12
CA GLN A 99 21.53 -6.13 -1.66
C GLN A 99 21.40 -4.96 -0.68
N VAL A 100 20.41 -4.10 -0.89
CA VAL A 100 20.19 -2.91 -0.08
C VAL A 100 18.77 -2.86 0.43
N GLN A 101 18.58 -2.24 1.59
CA GLN A 101 17.26 -2.10 2.21
C GLN A 101 16.75 -0.66 2.08
N THR A 102 15.55 -0.51 1.54
CA THR A 102 14.86 0.77 1.44
C THR A 102 13.61 0.75 2.31
N ARG A 103 13.46 1.76 3.15
CA ARG A 103 12.31 1.94 4.03
C ARG A 103 11.39 3.03 3.49
N LYS A 104 10.08 2.79 3.54
CA LYS A 104 9.06 3.82 3.32
C LYS A 104 8.11 3.91 4.51
N VAL A 105 7.80 5.12 4.89
CA VAL A 105 6.87 5.44 5.98
C VAL A 105 5.76 6.35 5.48
N LYS A 106 4.59 6.26 6.11
CA LYS A 106 3.50 7.20 5.88
C LYS A 106 3.92 8.59 6.36
N GLY A 107 4.00 9.55 5.44
CA GLY A 107 4.52 10.89 5.69
C GLY A 107 3.60 11.75 6.56
N LYS A 108 4.12 12.89 7.05
CA LYS A 108 3.39 13.85 7.88
C LYS A 108 2.42 14.73 7.09
N LYS A 109 2.61 14.87 5.79
CA LYS A 109 1.79 15.75 4.95
C LYS A 109 0.34 15.28 4.93
N SER A 110 -0.58 16.21 4.83
CA SER A 110 -2.04 15.94 4.82
C SER A 110 -2.49 14.97 3.72
N ASN A 111 -1.70 14.86 2.65
CA ASN A 111 -1.95 13.94 1.55
C ASN A 111 -1.53 12.49 1.86
N GLY A 112 -0.95 12.21 3.05
CA GLY A 112 -0.55 10.87 3.47
C GLY A 112 0.51 10.21 2.59
N TYR A 113 1.34 10.99 1.90
CA TYR A 113 2.40 10.50 1.03
C TYR A 113 3.33 9.54 1.76
N TRP A 114 3.73 8.45 1.09
CA TRP A 114 4.69 7.49 1.63
C TRP A 114 6.10 7.90 1.21
N GLU A 115 6.90 8.28 2.19
CA GLU A 115 8.24 8.85 1.98
C GLU A 115 9.33 7.79 2.22
N PRO A 116 10.37 7.76 1.38
CA PRO A 116 11.60 7.07 1.73
C PRO A 116 12.20 7.67 3.01
N SER A 117 12.61 6.84 3.94
CA SER A 117 13.20 7.28 5.21
C SER A 117 14.47 6.51 5.54
N ALA A 118 15.29 7.06 6.43
CA ALA A 118 16.46 6.39 6.93
C ALA A 118 16.11 5.05 7.59
N PRO A 119 16.96 4.02 7.46
CA PRO A 119 16.75 2.75 8.15
C PRO A 119 16.79 2.94 9.66
N THR A 120 16.08 2.09 10.38
CA THR A 120 16.06 2.09 11.85
C THR A 120 16.45 0.72 12.38
N ILE A 121 17.31 0.70 13.39
CA ILE A 121 17.73 -0.53 14.04
C ILE A 121 16.56 -1.20 14.77
N ASN A 122 15.63 -0.40 15.31
CA ASN A 122 14.43 -0.89 15.98
C ASN A 122 13.49 -1.67 15.04
N ASP A 123 13.59 -1.44 13.75
CA ASP A 123 12.88 -2.22 12.73
C ASP A 123 13.68 -3.46 12.26
N GLY A 124 14.85 -3.71 12.85
CA GLY A 124 15.75 -4.82 12.44
C GLY A 124 16.48 -4.55 11.13
N MET A 125 16.59 -3.29 10.70
CA MET A 125 17.28 -2.95 9.46
C MET A 125 18.78 -2.78 9.69
N ALA A 126 19.56 -3.05 8.63
CA ALA A 126 20.99 -2.78 8.61
C ALA A 126 21.28 -1.26 8.63
N LYS A 127 22.34 -0.87 9.32
CA LYS A 127 22.83 0.50 9.27
C LYS A 127 23.29 0.86 7.85
N MET A 128 23.15 2.15 7.53
CA MET A 128 23.74 2.65 6.29
C MET A 128 25.27 2.54 6.34
N PRO A 129 25.88 2.08 5.26
CA PRO A 129 27.35 2.11 5.14
C PRO A 129 27.84 3.56 4.94
N ILE A 130 29.10 3.78 5.20
CA ILE A 130 29.75 5.06 4.91
C ILE A 130 29.69 5.31 3.40
N PRO A 131 29.26 6.50 2.95
CA PRO A 131 29.21 6.83 1.53
C PRO A 131 30.60 6.79 0.88
N THR A 132 30.71 6.06 -0.22
CA THR A 132 31.89 6.00 -1.08
C THR A 132 31.56 6.61 -2.46
N LYS A 133 32.60 6.84 -3.29
CA LYS A 133 32.36 7.32 -4.68
C LYS A 133 31.40 6.41 -5.45
N THR A 134 31.48 5.10 -5.23
CA THR A 134 30.70 4.10 -5.97
C THR A 134 29.27 3.99 -5.46
N ASN A 135 29.05 3.95 -4.14
CA ASN A 135 27.72 3.71 -3.58
C ASN A 135 26.88 4.97 -3.39
N LYS A 136 27.53 6.15 -3.29
CA LYS A 136 26.85 7.45 -3.07
C LYS A 136 25.80 7.76 -4.14
N THR A 137 26.01 7.33 -5.37
CA THR A 137 25.07 7.53 -6.48
C THR A 137 23.72 6.84 -6.23
N PHE A 138 23.72 5.77 -5.43
CA PHE A 138 22.51 4.99 -5.08
C PHE A 138 21.91 5.38 -3.73
N MET A 139 22.43 6.40 -3.10
CA MET A 139 21.96 6.95 -1.82
C MET A 139 21.22 8.27 -2.03
N SER A 140 20.51 8.71 -0.99
CA SER A 140 19.99 10.08 -0.89
C SER A 140 21.15 11.10 -0.92
N LYS A 141 20.84 12.37 -1.18
CA LYS A 141 21.84 13.43 -1.14
C LYS A 141 22.59 13.50 0.20
N SER A 142 21.88 13.25 1.30
CA SER A 142 22.45 13.19 2.67
C SER A 142 23.21 11.90 2.97
N GLY A 143 23.10 10.86 2.14
CA GLY A 143 23.72 9.55 2.39
C GLY A 143 23.05 8.75 3.52
N ASP A 144 21.94 9.21 4.06
CA ASP A 144 21.25 8.62 5.20
C ASP A 144 20.34 7.42 4.86
N ARG A 145 20.11 7.18 3.58
CA ARG A 145 19.27 6.08 3.08
C ARG A 145 19.59 5.70 1.64
N TRP A 146 19.26 4.48 1.27
CA TRP A 146 19.29 4.05 -0.11
C TRP A 146 18.13 4.66 -0.91
N THR A 147 18.39 4.97 -2.17
CA THR A 147 17.34 5.41 -3.10
C THR A 147 16.38 4.26 -3.37
N ALA A 148 15.07 4.57 -3.46
CA ALA A 148 14.09 3.58 -3.82
C ALA A 148 14.37 2.97 -5.20
N VAL A 149 14.04 1.69 -5.36
CA VAL A 149 14.28 0.96 -6.61
C VAL A 149 13.64 1.68 -7.80
N GLN A 150 14.41 1.87 -8.86
CA GLN A 150 13.94 2.50 -10.11
C GLN A 150 13.29 1.46 -11.01
N ARG A 151 11.98 1.38 -10.98
CA ARG A 151 11.19 0.39 -11.69
C ARG A 151 9.81 0.92 -11.97
N ALA A 152 9.20 0.59 -13.11
CA ALA A 152 7.82 0.89 -13.41
C ALA A 152 6.95 -0.34 -13.05
N PRO A 153 6.18 -0.32 -11.98
CA PRO A 153 5.29 -1.41 -11.62
C PRO A 153 3.99 -1.33 -12.42
N HIS A 154 3.49 -2.48 -12.84
CA HIS A 154 2.15 -2.61 -13.42
C HIS A 154 1.25 -3.30 -12.41
N TYR A 155 0.08 -2.72 -12.14
CA TYR A 155 -0.95 -3.32 -11.32
C TYR A 155 -2.13 -3.70 -12.20
N ILE A 156 -2.36 -5.00 -12.35
CA ILE A 156 -3.47 -5.52 -13.13
C ILE A 156 -4.53 -6.01 -12.15
N ASN A 157 -5.67 -5.34 -12.14
CA ASN A 157 -6.82 -5.79 -11.38
C ASN A 157 -7.64 -6.73 -12.28
N THR A 158 -7.62 -8.02 -11.95
CA THR A 158 -8.31 -9.06 -12.74
C THR A 158 -9.75 -9.30 -12.31
N LYS A 159 -10.29 -8.50 -11.37
CA LYS A 159 -11.70 -8.59 -11.03
C LYS A 159 -12.54 -8.18 -12.22
N SER A 160 -13.20 -9.15 -12.85
CA SER A 160 -14.10 -8.95 -13.99
C SER A 160 -15.34 -8.13 -13.62
N GLU A 161 -15.75 -8.16 -12.36
CA GLU A 161 -16.84 -7.33 -11.82
C GLU A 161 -16.26 -6.24 -10.94
N THR A 162 -16.34 -5.02 -11.44
CA THR A 162 -15.97 -3.85 -10.65
C THR A 162 -17.04 -3.61 -9.59
N SER A 163 -16.68 -3.78 -8.33
CA SER A 163 -17.56 -3.36 -7.25
C SER A 163 -17.88 -1.87 -7.37
N ALA A 164 -18.98 -1.42 -6.80
CA ALA A 164 -19.31 0.02 -6.73
C ALA A 164 -18.14 0.84 -6.13
N PHE A 165 -17.43 0.24 -5.18
CA PHE A 165 -16.23 0.81 -4.59
C PHE A 165 -15.08 0.94 -5.60
N ASP A 166 -14.79 -0.10 -6.39
CA ASP A 166 -13.73 -0.06 -7.41
C ASP A 166 -14.08 0.94 -8.51
N ARG A 167 -15.35 1.00 -8.94
CA ARG A 167 -15.84 2.02 -9.87
C ARG A 167 -15.61 3.42 -9.33
N PHE A 168 -15.94 3.66 -8.10
CA PHE A 168 -15.78 4.96 -7.46
C PHE A 168 -14.33 5.40 -7.42
N PHE A 169 -13.40 4.51 -7.08
CA PHE A 169 -11.99 4.84 -6.88
C PHE A 169 -11.13 4.74 -8.13
N TYR A 170 -11.41 3.80 -9.03
CA TYR A 170 -10.48 3.44 -10.08
C TYR A 170 -10.98 3.66 -11.52
N HIS A 171 -12.28 3.70 -11.74
CA HIS A 171 -12.84 3.67 -13.09
C HIS A 171 -13.55 4.93 -13.55
N THR A 172 -13.65 5.97 -12.73
CA THR A 172 -14.24 7.24 -13.12
C THR A 172 -13.17 8.23 -13.54
N GLU A 173 -13.22 8.69 -14.80
CA GLU A 173 -12.37 9.76 -15.37
C GLU A 173 -10.86 9.57 -15.19
N LEU A 174 -10.35 8.38 -15.47
CA LEU A 174 -8.92 8.07 -15.39
C LEU A 174 -8.04 8.93 -16.30
N THR A 175 -8.57 9.48 -17.37
CA THR A 175 -7.83 10.30 -18.35
C THR A 175 -7.31 11.63 -17.79
N LYS A 176 -7.92 12.15 -16.72
CA LYS A 176 -7.48 13.38 -16.04
C LYS A 176 -6.66 13.10 -14.76
N ILE A 177 -6.53 11.86 -14.39
CA ILE A 177 -5.85 11.43 -13.18
C ILE A 177 -4.41 11.05 -13.54
N GLY A 178 -3.64 11.98 -14.01
CA GLY A 178 -2.21 11.81 -13.92
C GLY A 178 -1.90 11.51 -12.45
N ALA A 179 -1.35 10.34 -12.17
CA ALA A 179 -0.86 9.76 -10.90
C ALA A 179 -0.80 10.63 -9.62
N LYS A 180 -1.63 11.66 -9.50
CA LYS A 180 -1.64 12.57 -8.37
C LYS A 180 -2.33 11.88 -7.21
N GLN A 181 -1.54 11.46 -6.26
CA GLN A 181 -1.94 10.88 -4.98
C GLN A 181 -3.11 11.59 -4.30
N ASP A 182 -3.13 12.91 -4.36
CA ASP A 182 -4.17 13.76 -3.75
C ASP A 182 -5.59 13.45 -4.25
N PHE A 183 -5.70 12.86 -5.43
CA PHE A 183 -7.00 12.54 -5.99
C PHE A 183 -7.69 11.40 -5.22
N PHE A 184 -6.97 10.33 -4.94
CA PHE A 184 -7.51 9.18 -4.21
C PHE A 184 -7.81 9.53 -2.75
N ILE A 185 -6.96 10.35 -2.12
CA ILE A 185 -7.19 10.81 -0.75
C ILE A 185 -8.43 11.67 -0.67
N ARG A 186 -8.59 12.62 -1.57
CA ARG A 186 -9.78 13.48 -1.62
C ARG A 186 -11.05 12.68 -1.86
N ARG A 187 -11.01 11.67 -2.73
CA ARG A 187 -12.14 10.77 -2.94
C ARG A 187 -12.47 9.94 -1.71
N SER A 188 -11.47 9.35 -1.06
CA SER A 188 -11.70 8.57 0.15
C SER A 188 -12.28 9.42 1.26
N GLY A 189 -11.80 10.65 1.44
CA GLY A 189 -12.35 11.61 2.39
C GLY A 189 -13.81 11.95 2.12
N LYS A 190 -14.16 12.21 0.85
CA LYS A 190 -15.56 12.48 0.46
C LYS A 190 -16.48 11.29 0.70
N LEU A 191 -16.04 10.08 0.32
CA LEU A 191 -16.81 8.86 0.56
C LEU A 191 -16.98 8.60 2.06
N ARG A 192 -15.90 8.71 2.82
CA ARG A 192 -15.92 8.56 4.28
C ARG A 192 -16.92 9.52 4.92
N ASN A 193 -16.90 10.79 4.54
CA ASN A 193 -17.82 11.79 5.06
C ASN A 193 -19.28 11.49 4.65
N ALA A 194 -19.49 11.06 3.41
CA ALA A 194 -20.82 10.69 2.94
C ALA A 194 -21.40 9.51 3.74
N ILE A 195 -20.59 8.47 3.97
CA ILE A 195 -20.99 7.32 4.78
C ILE A 195 -21.25 7.72 6.24
N HIS A 196 -20.34 8.51 6.83
CA HIS A 196 -20.46 8.96 8.22
C HIS A 196 -21.71 9.81 8.45
N ASN A 197 -22.05 10.68 7.50
CA ASN A 197 -23.19 11.58 7.58
C ASN A 197 -24.48 10.98 7.01
N ASN A 198 -24.48 9.70 6.63
CA ASN A 198 -25.59 9.04 5.92
C ASN A 198 -26.09 9.88 4.70
N SER A 199 -25.18 10.51 3.98
CA SER A 199 -25.53 11.34 2.83
C SER A 199 -26.03 10.46 1.68
N PRO A 200 -27.15 10.82 1.02
CA PRO A 200 -27.69 10.01 -0.07
C PRO A 200 -26.86 10.06 -1.35
N SER A 201 -25.94 11.00 -1.44
CA SER A 201 -25.05 11.13 -2.60
C SER A 201 -23.71 11.76 -2.24
N VAL A 202 -22.73 11.56 -3.09
CA VAL A 202 -21.43 12.21 -3.02
C VAL A 202 -21.06 12.83 -4.36
N ARG A 203 -20.63 14.09 -4.37
CA ARG A 203 -20.19 14.80 -5.58
C ARG A 203 -18.67 14.68 -5.76
N ILE A 204 -18.25 14.24 -6.95
CA ILE A 204 -16.85 14.15 -7.33
C ILE A 204 -16.66 14.75 -8.71
N GLY A 205 -15.99 15.88 -8.79
CA GLY A 205 -15.92 16.67 -10.02
C GLY A 205 -17.31 17.09 -10.48
N ALA A 206 -17.64 16.85 -11.72
CA ALA A 206 -18.97 17.09 -12.31
C ALA A 206 -19.96 15.95 -12.02
N GLY A 207 -19.50 14.79 -11.54
CA GLY A 207 -20.34 13.63 -11.29
C GLY A 207 -20.97 13.63 -9.90
N VAL A 208 -22.22 13.17 -9.83
CA VAL A 208 -22.93 12.89 -8.59
C VAL A 208 -23.16 11.39 -8.52
N PHE A 209 -22.71 10.76 -7.43
CA PHE A 209 -22.86 9.33 -7.19
C PHE A 209 -23.83 9.12 -6.05
N ALA A 210 -24.85 8.30 -6.26
CA ALA A 210 -25.74 7.89 -5.19
C ALA A 210 -24.97 7.04 -4.16
N VAL A 211 -25.22 7.31 -2.89
CA VAL A 211 -24.72 6.52 -1.77
C VAL A 211 -25.95 5.95 -1.07
N GLU A 212 -26.36 4.79 -1.52
CA GLU A 212 -27.43 4.04 -0.85
C GLU A 212 -26.81 3.08 0.14
N SER A 213 -27.20 3.17 1.40
CA SER A 213 -26.87 2.17 2.40
C SER A 213 -28.10 1.37 2.76
N VAL A 214 -28.09 0.10 2.42
CA VAL A 214 -29.15 -0.84 2.77
C VAL A 214 -28.64 -1.81 3.81
N GLU A 215 -29.39 -2.01 4.90
CA GLU A 215 -29.03 -3.00 5.89
C GLU A 215 -29.07 -4.41 5.29
N ILE A 216 -28.04 -5.17 5.58
CA ILE A 216 -27.96 -6.56 5.13
C ILE A 216 -28.85 -7.40 6.03
N SER A 217 -29.70 -8.24 5.42
CA SER A 217 -30.58 -9.14 6.17
C SER A 217 -29.77 -10.06 7.10
N PRO A 218 -30.34 -10.47 8.24
CA PRO A 218 -29.66 -11.37 9.20
C PRO A 218 -29.16 -12.67 8.55
N GLU A 219 -29.86 -13.18 7.56
CA GLU A 219 -29.48 -14.39 6.81
C GLU A 219 -28.22 -14.17 5.97
N ASN A 220 -28.20 -13.09 5.19
CA ASN A 220 -27.03 -12.71 4.42
C ASN A 220 -25.85 -12.35 5.32
N LEU A 221 -26.09 -11.76 6.49
CA LEU A 221 -25.06 -11.48 7.48
C LEU A 221 -24.42 -12.76 8.03
N LYS A 222 -25.20 -13.82 8.26
CA LYS A 222 -24.70 -15.16 8.64
C LYS A 222 -23.77 -15.73 7.55
N ILE A 223 -24.17 -15.60 6.29
CA ILE A 223 -23.35 -16.06 5.16
C ILE A 223 -22.04 -15.28 5.09
N ILE A 224 -22.10 -13.95 5.19
CA ILE A 224 -20.93 -13.07 5.21
C ILE A 224 -19.98 -13.42 6.37
N ASN A 225 -20.52 -13.60 7.57
CA ASN A 225 -19.75 -13.99 8.75
C ASN A 225 -19.02 -15.33 8.53
N ARG A 226 -19.72 -16.30 7.95
CA ARG A 226 -19.13 -17.61 7.62
C ARG A 226 -18.02 -17.50 6.57
N ILE A 227 -18.23 -16.74 5.50
CA ILE A 227 -17.24 -16.56 4.42
C ILE A 227 -16.00 -15.81 4.91
N LEU A 228 -16.19 -14.79 5.74
CA LEU A 228 -15.09 -13.94 6.21
C LEU A 228 -14.43 -14.43 7.51
N GLY A 229 -14.97 -15.48 8.15
CA GLY A 229 -14.49 -15.97 9.45
C GLY A 229 -14.61 -14.89 10.55
N LYS A 230 -15.65 -14.06 10.51
CA LYS A 230 -15.87 -12.92 11.39
C LYS A 230 -17.25 -13.00 12.05
N HIS A 231 -17.45 -12.24 13.12
CA HIS A 231 -18.73 -12.11 13.82
C HIS A 231 -19.22 -10.66 13.79
N TYR A 232 -19.71 -10.23 12.63
CA TYR A 232 -20.35 -8.93 12.50
C TYR A 232 -21.78 -9.00 13.07
N LYS A 233 -22.16 -8.01 13.88
CA LYS A 233 -23.52 -7.89 14.43
C LYS A 233 -24.48 -7.22 13.46
N SER A 234 -23.97 -6.35 12.59
CA SER A 234 -24.70 -5.70 11.51
C SER A 234 -23.75 -5.38 10.36
N ALA A 235 -24.29 -5.23 9.15
CA ALA A 235 -23.56 -4.73 8.00
C ALA A 235 -24.52 -3.98 7.06
N LYS A 236 -23.97 -3.00 6.32
CA LYS A 236 -24.68 -2.24 5.29
C LYS A 236 -23.96 -2.43 3.95
N LYS A 237 -24.71 -2.50 2.86
CA LYS A 237 -24.19 -2.51 1.48
C LYS A 237 -24.42 -1.17 0.80
#